data_652fc9970ee145d709bc05d0ed364df3
#
_entry.id   652fc9970ee145d709bc05d0ed364df3
#
_cell.length_a   1.000
_cell.length_b   1.000
_cell.length_c   1.000
_cell.angle_alpha   90.00
_cell.angle_beta   90.00
_cell.angle_gamma   90.00
#
_symmetry.space_group_name_H-M   'P 1'
#
loop_
_entity.id
_entity.type
_entity.pdbx_description
1 polymer ?
#
loop_
_entity_poly.entity_id
_entity_poly.type
_entity_poly.pdbx_seq_one_letter_code
_entity_poly.pdbx_strand_id
1 'polypeptide(L)'
;MKKVFVGTVICFSIFLLTGWSLAADTIKIGAFLPMTGAVAAYGQDANNGIQGAKEMRPTVLGKKVEYILVDTKSDKIEAANATSRLIEKDKVVAIIGEMISGNTMAGGPIAEKAKIPVVTPTATNPLVTQGKKYIFRVCFIDPVQGDIAAKYAFNTLKARKAALIVDKSQDYCVGLGKFFKDAFIKLGGQIVAETFCVTEDKDFSAQLSTMKPKNPDVLYAPNYYSPVALFTKQARELGLKAPVLSGDGAQADELIQIGGKEVEGVAFTGHFHAKAATTKLAKDFMALWQKKYKAEPNAFHALGADAYFVLLDAITRANSTRGEAIRAALATTKNFEAISGRLSIGEDGNAVKPMVIMVVKNGKFDYLTTVNP
;
A
#
# COMPACT_ATOMS: atom_id res chain seq x y z
N MET A 1 -36.72 90.56 12.66
CA MET A 1 -36.31 89.67 11.58
C MET A 1 -35.49 88.51 12.19
N LYS A 2 -36.12 87.34 12.42
CA LYS A 2 -35.44 86.19 13.01
C LYS A 2 -35.21 85.20 11.87
N LYS A 3 -33.95 84.87 11.57
CA LYS A 3 -33.56 83.85 10.60
C LYS A 3 -33.56 82.48 11.29
N VAL A 4 -34.40 81.56 10.76
CA VAL A 4 -34.43 80.15 11.16
C VAL A 4 -33.43 79.42 10.31
N PHE A 5 -32.46 78.76 10.94
CA PHE A 5 -31.50 77.85 10.27
C PHE A 5 -32.03 76.40 10.36
N VAL A 6 -32.39 75.84 9.25
CA VAL A 6 -32.78 74.44 9.15
C VAL A 6 -31.53 73.62 8.83
N GLY A 7 -31.07 72.87 9.82
CA GLY A 7 -29.95 71.96 9.65
C GLY A 7 -30.43 70.58 9.14
N THR A 8 -30.04 70.22 7.93
CA THR A 8 -30.29 68.89 7.34
C THR A 8 -29.29 67.89 7.92
N VAL A 9 -29.77 66.95 8.73
CA VAL A 9 -28.99 65.84 9.22
C VAL A 9 -29.02 64.72 8.17
N ILE A 10 -27.90 64.48 7.46
CA ILE A 10 -27.72 63.35 6.57
C ILE A 10 -27.23 62.14 7.41
N CYS A 11 -28.14 61.18 7.67
CA CYS A 11 -27.82 59.89 8.24
C CYS A 11 -27.09 59.00 7.19
N PHE A 12 -25.78 58.84 7.35
CA PHE A 12 -24.98 57.86 6.54
C PHE A 12 -25.17 56.47 7.14
N SER A 13 -26.07 55.71 6.61
CA SER A 13 -26.23 54.27 6.97
C SER A 13 -25.07 53.47 6.37
N ILE A 14 -24.05 53.16 7.20
CA ILE A 14 -22.98 52.25 6.84
C ILE A 14 -23.57 50.82 6.85
N PHE A 15 -23.87 50.28 5.68
CA PHE A 15 -24.16 48.86 5.50
C PHE A 15 -22.82 48.07 5.66
N LEU A 16 -22.58 47.54 6.85
CA LEU A 16 -21.55 46.53 7.08
C LEU A 16 -21.94 45.26 6.33
N LEU A 17 -21.44 45.10 5.09
CA LEU A 17 -21.38 43.85 4.38
C LEU A 17 -20.44 42.94 5.17
N THR A 18 -20.99 42.20 6.14
CA THR A 18 -20.31 41.00 6.68
C THR A 18 -20.22 40.00 5.57
N GLY A 19 -19.11 40.04 4.84
CA GLY A 19 -18.72 38.99 3.93
C GLY A 19 -18.61 37.68 4.70
N TRP A 20 -19.66 36.88 4.69
CA TRP A 20 -19.55 35.48 5.07
C TRP A 20 -18.60 34.84 4.05
N SER A 21 -17.34 34.68 4.45
CA SER A 21 -16.44 33.79 3.77
C SER A 21 -17.06 32.39 3.89
N LEU A 22 -17.77 31.96 2.86
CA LEU A 22 -18.14 30.57 2.69
C LEU A 22 -16.82 29.81 2.57
N ALA A 23 -16.27 29.39 3.72
CA ALA A 23 -15.24 28.37 3.73
C ALA A 23 -15.76 27.24 2.84
N ALA A 24 -15.08 26.96 1.76
CA ALA A 24 -15.50 25.92 0.83
C ALA A 24 -15.69 24.65 1.66
N ASP A 25 -16.93 24.17 1.74
CA ASP A 25 -17.31 22.99 2.53
C ASP A 25 -16.65 21.78 1.89
N THR A 26 -15.47 21.41 2.40
CA THR A 26 -14.61 20.31 1.91
C THR A 26 -14.73 19.09 2.80
N ILE A 27 -14.52 17.91 2.22
CA ILE A 27 -14.36 16.66 2.96
C ILE A 27 -12.86 16.36 3.04
N LYS A 28 -12.31 16.35 4.25
CA LYS A 28 -10.89 16.13 4.50
C LYS A 28 -10.58 14.64 4.60
N ILE A 29 -9.74 14.16 3.71
CA ILE A 29 -9.18 12.81 3.73
C ILE A 29 -7.69 12.92 4.00
N GLY A 30 -7.23 12.27 5.07
CA GLY A 30 -5.83 12.22 5.43
C GLY A 30 -5.11 11.08 4.69
N ALA A 31 -3.80 11.23 4.54
CA ALA A 31 -2.92 10.13 4.20
C ALA A 31 -1.65 10.20 5.03
N PHE A 32 -1.18 9.05 5.49
CA PHE A 32 0.12 8.88 6.12
C PHE A 32 0.90 7.83 5.33
N LEU A 33 1.97 8.27 4.67
CA LEU A 33 2.72 7.47 3.71
C LEU A 33 4.22 7.65 3.90
N PRO A 34 5.06 6.64 3.59
CA PRO A 34 6.51 6.74 3.69
C PRO A 34 7.07 7.52 2.49
N MET A 35 6.96 8.86 2.52
CA MET A 35 7.43 9.72 1.43
C MET A 35 8.96 9.84 1.39
N THR A 36 9.59 9.59 2.54
CA THR A 36 11.05 9.51 2.72
C THR A 36 11.44 8.25 3.50
N GLY A 37 12.76 7.97 3.60
CA GLY A 37 13.27 6.80 4.33
C GLY A 37 13.44 5.56 3.46
N ALA A 38 13.59 4.39 4.11
CA ALA A 38 14.06 3.15 3.50
C ALA A 38 13.18 2.61 2.35
N VAL A 39 11.88 2.94 2.35
CA VAL A 39 10.92 2.48 1.34
C VAL A 39 10.13 3.64 0.73
N ALA A 40 10.78 4.78 0.55
CA ALA A 40 10.17 6.00 0.01
C ALA A 40 9.45 5.79 -1.34
N ALA A 41 9.96 4.90 -2.19
CA ALA A 41 9.34 4.57 -3.47
C ALA A 41 7.86 4.16 -3.33
N TYR A 42 7.54 3.35 -2.33
CA TYR A 42 6.14 2.91 -2.11
C TYR A 42 5.20 4.09 -1.81
N GLY A 43 5.64 5.00 -0.93
CA GLY A 43 4.82 6.15 -0.54
C GLY A 43 4.64 7.13 -1.68
N GLN A 44 5.70 7.39 -2.44
CA GLN A 44 5.68 8.29 -3.59
C GLN A 44 4.76 7.77 -4.69
N ASP A 45 4.88 6.49 -5.04
CA ASP A 45 4.02 5.85 -6.04
C ASP A 45 2.55 5.81 -5.58
N ALA A 46 2.29 5.41 -4.33
CA ALA A 46 0.94 5.41 -3.79
C ALA A 46 0.32 6.81 -3.79
N ASN A 47 1.09 7.82 -3.38
CA ASN A 47 0.63 9.22 -3.43
C ASN A 47 0.31 9.66 -4.86
N ASN A 48 1.16 9.33 -5.83
CA ASN A 48 0.89 9.64 -7.24
C ASN A 48 -0.38 8.96 -7.72
N GLY A 49 -0.61 7.71 -7.32
CA GLY A 49 -1.85 6.97 -7.60
C GLY A 49 -3.09 7.64 -6.99
N ILE A 50 -3.00 8.07 -5.72
CA ILE A 50 -4.08 8.81 -5.04
C ILE A 50 -4.38 10.12 -5.75
N GLN A 51 -3.35 10.87 -6.17
CA GLN A 51 -3.55 12.12 -6.93
C GLN A 51 -4.22 11.88 -8.27
N GLY A 52 -3.84 10.80 -8.99
CA GLY A 52 -4.52 10.39 -10.23
C GLY A 52 -6.00 10.03 -9.98
N ALA A 53 -6.28 9.28 -8.92
CA ALA A 53 -7.65 8.94 -8.53
C ALA A 53 -8.47 10.18 -8.14
N LYS A 54 -7.87 11.11 -7.41
CA LYS A 54 -8.49 12.39 -7.05
C LYS A 54 -8.79 13.25 -8.27
N GLU A 55 -7.95 13.24 -9.29
CA GLU A 55 -8.21 13.92 -10.56
C GLU A 55 -9.44 13.33 -11.26
N MET A 56 -9.61 11.99 -11.24
CA MET A 56 -10.77 11.30 -11.79
C MET A 56 -12.05 11.51 -10.97
N ARG A 57 -11.94 11.61 -9.65
CA ARG A 57 -13.07 11.79 -8.74
C ARG A 57 -12.74 12.83 -7.66
N PRO A 58 -12.80 14.14 -7.97
CA PRO A 58 -12.37 15.22 -7.07
C PRO A 58 -13.40 15.55 -5.98
N THR A 59 -14.60 14.98 -6.04
CA THR A 59 -15.71 15.28 -5.13
C THR A 59 -16.37 14.02 -4.57
N VAL A 60 -16.95 14.13 -3.39
CA VAL A 60 -17.83 13.13 -2.77
C VAL A 60 -18.94 13.85 -2.02
N LEU A 61 -20.18 13.35 -2.07
CA LEU A 61 -21.37 14.01 -1.50
C LEU A 61 -21.54 15.47 -1.96
N GLY A 62 -21.17 15.78 -3.21
CA GLY A 62 -21.24 17.13 -3.76
C GLY A 62 -20.16 18.10 -3.27
N LYS A 63 -19.26 17.69 -2.38
CA LYS A 63 -18.21 18.51 -1.79
C LYS A 63 -16.84 18.14 -2.35
N LYS A 64 -15.92 19.11 -2.44
CA LYS A 64 -14.54 18.86 -2.86
C LYS A 64 -13.80 18.02 -1.80
N VAL A 65 -12.96 17.09 -2.25
CA VAL A 65 -12.05 16.36 -1.39
C VAL A 65 -10.79 17.20 -1.15
N GLU A 66 -10.55 17.53 0.11
CA GLU A 66 -9.28 18.07 0.58
C GLU A 66 -8.39 16.91 1.02
N TYR A 67 -7.28 16.70 0.33
CA TYR A 67 -6.33 15.63 0.61
C TYR A 67 -5.14 16.17 1.39
N ILE A 68 -4.87 15.59 2.56
CA ILE A 68 -3.82 16.02 3.48
C ILE A 68 -2.83 14.88 3.65
N LEU A 69 -1.61 15.06 3.16
CA LEU A 69 -0.53 14.08 3.23
C LEU A 69 0.45 14.40 4.36
N VAL A 70 0.81 13.38 5.13
CA VAL A 70 1.86 13.45 6.16
C VAL A 70 2.89 12.35 5.89
N ASP A 71 4.17 12.73 5.85
CA ASP A 71 5.29 11.80 5.69
C ASP A 71 5.54 11.02 6.98
N THR A 72 5.62 9.70 6.88
CA THR A 72 5.94 8.79 7.99
C THR A 72 7.43 8.44 8.05
N LYS A 73 8.23 8.90 7.10
CA LYS A 73 9.68 8.67 7.00
C LYS A 73 10.09 7.18 7.08
N SER A 74 9.19 6.28 6.72
CA SER A 74 9.34 4.81 6.87
C SER A 74 9.54 4.36 8.34
N ASP A 75 9.06 5.14 9.31
CA ASP A 75 9.28 4.94 10.74
C ASP A 75 7.97 4.77 11.51
N LYS A 76 7.96 3.84 12.50
CA LYS A 76 6.78 3.50 13.30
C LYS A 76 6.31 4.65 14.20
N ILE A 77 7.25 5.41 14.79
CA ILE A 77 6.94 6.53 15.69
C ILE A 77 6.35 7.66 14.87
N GLU A 78 6.96 7.97 13.73
CA GLU A 78 6.43 9.00 12.82
C GLU A 78 5.07 8.62 12.25
N ALA A 79 4.80 7.34 11.99
CA ALA A 79 3.48 6.87 11.56
C ALA A 79 2.41 7.11 12.65
N ALA A 80 2.73 6.84 13.92
CA ALA A 80 1.85 7.13 15.04
C ALA A 80 1.60 8.65 15.19
N ASN A 81 2.65 9.47 15.09
CA ASN A 81 2.58 10.93 15.14
C ASN A 81 1.74 11.49 13.98
N ALA A 82 1.94 10.99 12.77
CA ALA A 82 1.18 11.37 11.58
C ALA A 82 -0.32 11.08 11.76
N THR A 83 -0.66 9.91 12.29
CA THR A 83 -2.05 9.53 12.56
C THR A 83 -2.69 10.46 13.58
N SER A 84 -2.01 10.73 14.71
CA SER A 84 -2.49 11.67 15.73
C SER A 84 -2.71 13.06 15.14
N ARG A 85 -1.77 13.59 14.37
CA ARG A 85 -1.87 14.89 13.70
C ARG A 85 -3.09 14.96 12.78
N LEU A 86 -3.26 13.98 11.89
CA LEU A 86 -4.39 13.93 10.94
C LEU A 86 -5.74 13.98 11.67
N ILE A 87 -5.85 13.29 12.82
CA ILE A 87 -7.08 13.20 13.60
C ILE A 87 -7.28 14.47 14.43
N GLU A 88 -6.29 14.85 15.21
CA GLU A 88 -6.45 15.89 16.24
C GLU A 88 -6.35 17.32 15.69
N LYS A 89 -5.42 17.56 14.76
CA LYS A 89 -5.17 18.87 14.19
C LYS A 89 -5.95 19.08 12.89
N ASP A 90 -5.80 18.16 11.94
CA ASP A 90 -6.32 18.33 10.60
C ASP A 90 -7.81 17.95 10.50
N LYS A 91 -8.35 17.18 11.50
CA LYS A 91 -9.76 16.81 11.62
C LYS A 91 -10.29 16.07 10.39
N VAL A 92 -9.52 15.09 9.90
CA VAL A 92 -9.91 14.28 8.75
C VAL A 92 -11.05 13.31 9.11
N VAL A 93 -11.90 12.98 8.13
CA VAL A 93 -13.02 12.04 8.32
C VAL A 93 -12.62 10.59 8.12
N ALA A 94 -11.53 10.35 7.40
CA ALA A 94 -10.94 9.03 7.15
C ALA A 94 -9.48 9.19 6.68
N ILE A 95 -8.72 8.09 6.70
CA ILE A 95 -7.29 8.09 6.42
C ILE A 95 -6.94 6.99 5.41
N ILE A 96 -6.05 7.28 4.48
CA ILE A 96 -5.41 6.31 3.58
C ILE A 96 -3.98 6.06 4.07
N GLY A 97 -3.56 4.81 4.14
CA GLY A 97 -2.20 4.45 4.59
C GLY A 97 -2.23 3.41 5.70
N GLU A 98 -1.13 3.02 6.26
CA GLU A 98 0.23 3.23 5.77
C GLU A 98 0.56 2.11 4.77
N MET A 99 1.73 2.17 4.11
CA MET A 99 2.14 1.13 3.14
C MET A 99 2.79 -0.07 3.83
N ILE A 100 3.48 0.16 4.95
CA ILE A 100 4.26 -0.81 5.71
C ILE A 100 3.41 -1.38 6.84
N SER A 101 3.40 -2.71 7.01
CA SER A 101 2.59 -3.37 8.04
C SER A 101 2.90 -2.86 9.45
N GLY A 102 4.17 -2.76 9.83
CA GLY A 102 4.59 -2.28 11.16
C GLY A 102 4.15 -0.85 11.43
N ASN A 103 4.25 0.03 10.45
CA ASN A 103 3.82 1.43 10.56
C ASN A 103 2.30 1.56 10.64
N THR A 104 1.57 0.74 9.85
CA THR A 104 0.11 0.69 9.96
C THR A 104 -0.34 0.18 11.34
N MET A 105 0.38 -0.80 11.90
CA MET A 105 0.11 -1.29 13.26
C MET A 105 0.44 -0.24 14.33
N ALA A 106 1.36 0.67 14.09
CA ALA A 106 1.66 1.77 15.02
C ALA A 106 0.59 2.87 14.99
N GLY A 107 0.13 3.28 13.82
CA GLY A 107 -0.92 4.31 13.67
C GLY A 107 -2.34 3.78 13.89
N GLY A 108 -2.61 2.54 13.50
CA GLY A 108 -3.95 1.94 13.51
C GLY A 108 -4.69 2.02 14.85
N PRO A 109 -4.10 1.68 16.00
CA PRO A 109 -4.76 1.78 17.31
C PRO A 109 -5.21 3.20 17.67
N ILE A 110 -4.50 4.23 17.21
CA ILE A 110 -4.85 5.64 17.42
C ILE A 110 -6.14 5.97 16.65
N ALA A 111 -6.20 5.57 15.38
CA ALA A 111 -7.37 5.76 14.54
C ALA A 111 -8.57 4.91 15.02
N GLU A 112 -8.34 3.67 15.47
CA GLU A 112 -9.35 2.78 16.06
C GLU A 112 -10.01 3.44 17.28
N LYS A 113 -9.21 3.97 18.23
CA LYS A 113 -9.68 4.67 19.41
C LYS A 113 -10.49 5.92 19.06
N ALA A 114 -10.07 6.64 18.03
CA ALA A 114 -10.75 7.85 17.55
C ALA A 114 -11.97 7.54 16.68
N LYS A 115 -12.21 6.27 16.34
CA LYS A 115 -13.26 5.81 15.41
C LYS A 115 -13.15 6.45 14.02
N ILE A 116 -11.93 6.68 13.56
CA ILE A 116 -11.62 7.19 12.22
C ILE A 116 -11.21 6.01 11.33
N PRO A 117 -11.94 5.72 10.24
CA PRO A 117 -11.59 4.63 9.34
C PRO A 117 -10.25 4.84 8.65
N VAL A 118 -9.45 3.78 8.59
CA VAL A 118 -8.19 3.72 7.84
C VAL A 118 -8.31 2.67 6.75
N VAL A 119 -7.88 2.99 5.53
CA VAL A 119 -7.75 2.05 4.43
C VAL A 119 -6.29 1.99 4.00
N THR A 120 -5.60 0.89 4.35
CA THR A 120 -4.22 0.70 3.91
C THR A 120 -4.14 0.13 2.49
N PRO A 121 -3.27 0.69 1.63
CA PRO A 121 -3.05 0.15 0.30
C PRO A 121 -2.35 -1.21 0.29
N THR A 122 -1.30 -1.42 1.10
CA THR A 122 -0.36 -2.54 0.95
C THR A 122 0.07 -3.23 2.23
N ALA A 123 -0.44 -2.83 3.40
CA ALA A 123 -0.05 -3.48 4.65
C ALA A 123 -0.73 -4.86 4.77
N THR A 124 0.00 -5.92 4.42
CA THR A 124 -0.50 -7.29 4.21
C THR A 124 -0.50 -8.17 5.45
N ASN A 125 0.27 -7.82 6.51
CA ASN A 125 0.34 -8.63 7.73
C ASN A 125 -1.05 -8.74 8.39
N PRO A 126 -1.51 -9.96 8.81
CA PRO A 126 -2.82 -10.15 9.42
C PRO A 126 -3.08 -9.28 10.65
N LEU A 127 -2.04 -9.01 11.45
CA LEU A 127 -2.14 -8.20 12.67
C LEU A 127 -2.56 -6.74 12.42
N VAL A 128 -2.48 -6.27 11.18
CA VAL A 128 -2.91 -4.92 10.80
C VAL A 128 -4.38 -4.69 11.09
N THR A 129 -5.25 -5.65 10.75
CA THR A 129 -6.70 -5.54 10.95
C THR A 129 -7.22 -6.38 12.13
N GLN A 130 -6.46 -7.39 12.55
CA GLN A 130 -6.90 -8.32 13.61
C GLN A 130 -7.31 -7.58 14.89
N GLY A 131 -8.54 -7.83 15.35
CA GLY A 131 -9.10 -7.23 16.56
C GLY A 131 -9.50 -5.75 16.42
N LYS A 132 -9.46 -5.18 15.19
CA LYS A 132 -9.80 -3.79 14.91
C LYS A 132 -11.03 -3.69 14.02
N LYS A 133 -11.85 -2.66 14.23
CA LYS A 133 -13.10 -2.43 13.50
C LYS A 133 -13.00 -1.30 12.48
N TYR A 134 -12.04 -0.40 12.65
CA TYR A 134 -11.88 0.79 11.80
C TYR A 134 -10.69 0.71 10.85
N ILE A 135 -9.95 -0.41 10.85
CA ILE A 135 -8.80 -0.62 9.98
C ILE A 135 -9.16 -1.61 8.88
N PHE A 136 -9.02 -1.17 7.64
CA PHE A 136 -9.34 -1.89 6.42
C PHE A 136 -8.15 -1.92 5.47
N ARG A 137 -8.16 -2.82 4.49
CA ARG A 137 -7.16 -2.90 3.44
C ARG A 137 -7.77 -3.16 2.07
N VAL A 138 -7.08 -2.73 1.00
CA VAL A 138 -7.41 -3.10 -0.38
C VAL A 138 -6.45 -4.14 -0.96
N CYS A 139 -5.45 -4.56 -0.19
CA CYS A 139 -4.51 -5.62 -0.53
C CYS A 139 -4.97 -6.99 0.02
N PHE A 140 -4.43 -8.09 -0.53
CA PHE A 140 -4.55 -9.43 0.06
C PHE A 140 -3.71 -9.53 1.36
N ILE A 141 -3.72 -10.69 2.02
CA ILE A 141 -3.01 -10.92 3.29
C ILE A 141 -1.87 -11.94 3.14
N ASP A 142 -0.84 -11.82 3.99
CA ASP A 142 0.37 -12.65 3.97
C ASP A 142 0.12 -14.16 4.06
N PRO A 143 -0.88 -14.70 4.80
CA PRO A 143 -1.17 -16.12 4.76
C PRO A 143 -1.49 -16.65 3.37
N VAL A 144 -2.28 -15.90 2.59
CA VAL A 144 -2.62 -16.25 1.20
C VAL A 144 -1.39 -16.09 0.30
N GLN A 145 -0.64 -15.01 0.49
CA GLN A 145 0.57 -14.72 -0.27
C GLN A 145 1.64 -15.81 -0.06
N GLY A 146 1.90 -16.18 1.19
CA GLY A 146 2.88 -17.21 1.55
C GLY A 146 2.52 -18.59 1.00
N ASP A 147 1.23 -18.98 1.06
CA ASP A 147 0.73 -20.22 0.48
C ASP A 147 0.92 -20.26 -1.04
N ILE A 148 0.56 -19.18 -1.74
CA ILE A 148 0.74 -19.09 -3.20
C ILE A 148 2.22 -19.10 -3.59
N ALA A 149 3.08 -18.37 -2.88
CA ALA A 149 4.52 -18.38 -3.11
C ALA A 149 5.13 -19.80 -2.89
N ALA A 150 4.70 -20.51 -1.83
CA ALA A 150 5.14 -21.87 -1.56
C ALA A 150 4.68 -22.86 -2.65
N LYS A 151 3.43 -22.74 -3.10
CA LYS A 151 2.90 -23.55 -4.22
C LYS A 151 3.64 -23.27 -5.51
N TYR A 152 3.96 -22.01 -5.80
CA TYR A 152 4.75 -21.64 -6.97
C TYR A 152 6.16 -22.25 -6.90
N ALA A 153 6.84 -22.13 -5.76
CA ALA A 153 8.15 -22.74 -5.54
C ALA A 153 8.10 -24.26 -5.72
N PHE A 154 7.16 -24.94 -5.07
CA PHE A 154 7.07 -26.40 -5.06
C PHE A 154 6.58 -26.98 -6.39
N ASN A 155 5.51 -26.43 -6.97
CA ASN A 155 4.84 -26.98 -8.13
C ASN A 155 5.42 -26.48 -9.46
N THR A 156 5.80 -25.18 -9.54
CA THR A 156 6.28 -24.55 -10.78
C THR A 156 7.79 -24.61 -10.88
N LEU A 157 8.50 -24.15 -9.85
CA LEU A 157 9.98 -24.21 -9.83
C LEU A 157 10.50 -25.61 -9.50
N LYS A 158 9.63 -26.56 -9.11
CA LYS A 158 9.99 -27.93 -8.68
C LYS A 158 10.95 -27.97 -7.50
N ALA A 159 11.01 -26.90 -6.71
CA ALA A 159 11.87 -26.81 -5.54
C ALA A 159 11.42 -27.80 -4.45
N ARG A 160 12.40 -28.42 -3.80
CA ARG A 160 12.20 -29.29 -2.63
C ARG A 160 12.98 -28.79 -1.42
N LYS A 161 14.01 -27.97 -1.67
CA LYS A 161 14.87 -27.36 -0.65
C LYS A 161 14.80 -25.84 -0.81
N ALA A 162 14.35 -25.15 0.22
CA ALA A 162 14.33 -23.69 0.25
C ALA A 162 15.31 -23.15 1.29
N ALA A 163 16.03 -22.07 0.97
CA ALA A 163 16.75 -21.25 1.92
C ALA A 163 16.07 -19.89 2.04
N LEU A 164 15.93 -19.42 3.28
CA LEU A 164 15.23 -18.17 3.59
C LEU A 164 16.20 -17.12 4.12
N ILE A 165 15.98 -15.86 3.68
CA ILE A 165 16.55 -14.67 4.32
C ILE A 165 15.41 -13.73 4.72
N VAL A 166 15.29 -13.43 6.01
CA VAL A 166 14.17 -12.67 6.57
C VAL A 166 14.68 -11.42 7.27
N ASP A 167 14.16 -10.27 6.91
CA ASP A 167 14.39 -9.03 7.66
C ASP A 167 13.60 -9.08 8.99
N LYS A 168 14.34 -9.31 10.09
CA LYS A 168 13.77 -9.44 11.44
C LYS A 168 13.29 -8.11 12.04
N SER A 169 13.64 -6.98 11.42
CA SER A 169 13.20 -5.64 11.86
C SER A 169 11.81 -5.28 11.34
N GLN A 170 11.29 -6.04 10.37
CA GLN A 170 10.03 -5.76 9.68
C GLN A 170 8.97 -6.84 9.97
N ASP A 171 7.85 -6.43 10.57
CA ASP A 171 6.73 -7.34 10.90
C ASP A 171 6.16 -8.06 9.67
N TYR A 172 6.13 -7.39 8.51
CA TYR A 172 5.78 -7.98 7.22
C TYR A 172 6.70 -9.14 6.86
N CYS A 173 8.02 -8.91 6.84
CA CYS A 173 9.00 -9.90 6.41
C CYS A 173 8.99 -11.14 7.30
N VAL A 174 8.90 -10.94 8.63
CA VAL A 174 8.80 -12.02 9.61
C VAL A 174 7.52 -12.83 9.41
N GLY A 175 6.38 -12.16 9.24
CA GLY A 175 5.08 -12.81 9.02
C GLY A 175 5.08 -13.61 7.73
N LEU A 176 5.42 -12.99 6.60
CA LEU A 176 5.41 -13.63 5.29
C LEU A 176 6.41 -14.78 5.20
N GLY A 177 7.62 -14.62 5.77
CA GLY A 177 8.60 -15.70 5.87
C GLY A 177 8.06 -16.92 6.59
N LYS A 178 7.36 -16.71 7.71
CA LYS A 178 6.70 -17.80 8.46
C LYS A 178 5.61 -18.48 7.64
N PHE A 179 4.72 -17.73 6.98
CA PHE A 179 3.63 -18.32 6.19
C PHE A 179 4.15 -19.13 5.00
N PHE A 180 5.15 -18.62 4.30
CA PHE A 180 5.82 -19.41 3.24
C PHE A 180 6.42 -20.68 3.80
N LYS A 181 7.20 -20.61 4.88
CA LYS A 181 7.85 -21.76 5.51
C LYS A 181 6.84 -22.85 5.88
N ASP A 182 5.79 -22.47 6.59
CA ASP A 182 4.74 -23.40 7.04
C ASP A 182 4.06 -24.09 5.84
N ALA A 183 3.72 -23.32 4.81
CA ALA A 183 3.08 -23.84 3.58
C ALA A 183 4.05 -24.73 2.79
N PHE A 184 5.31 -24.34 2.64
CA PHE A 184 6.30 -25.13 1.87
C PHE A 184 6.59 -26.47 2.54
N ILE A 185 6.73 -26.51 3.88
CA ILE A 185 6.87 -27.75 4.64
C ILE A 185 5.62 -28.64 4.50
N LYS A 186 4.43 -28.05 4.58
CA LYS A 186 3.16 -28.78 4.40
C LYS A 186 3.04 -29.45 3.02
N LEU A 187 3.65 -28.87 1.99
CA LEU A 187 3.74 -29.44 0.64
C LEU A 187 4.78 -30.56 0.51
N GLY A 188 5.58 -30.84 1.54
CA GLY A 188 6.67 -31.80 1.52
C GLY A 188 8.05 -31.21 1.20
N GLY A 189 8.18 -29.88 1.18
CA GLY A 189 9.46 -29.19 1.03
C GLY A 189 10.24 -29.13 2.33
N GLN A 190 11.52 -28.84 2.23
CA GLN A 190 12.46 -28.71 3.35
C GLN A 190 13.06 -27.31 3.38
N ILE A 191 13.09 -26.68 4.56
CA ILE A 191 13.87 -25.46 4.80
C ILE A 191 15.29 -25.87 5.22
N VAL A 192 16.24 -25.68 4.30
CA VAL A 192 17.63 -26.13 4.50
C VAL A 192 18.52 -25.07 5.16
N ALA A 193 18.09 -23.79 5.11
CA ALA A 193 18.71 -22.68 5.83
C ALA A 193 17.67 -21.59 6.09
N GLU A 194 17.75 -20.96 7.25
CA GLU A 194 17.00 -19.75 7.58
C GLU A 194 17.98 -18.76 8.20
N THR A 195 18.11 -17.61 7.57
CA THR A 195 19.03 -16.55 7.99
C THR A 195 18.29 -15.23 8.12
N PHE A 196 18.91 -14.27 8.80
CA PHE A 196 18.26 -13.02 9.12
C PHE A 196 19.12 -11.83 8.69
N CYS A 197 18.45 -10.72 8.39
CA CYS A 197 19.04 -9.41 8.14
C CYS A 197 18.20 -8.31 8.81
N VAL A 198 18.60 -7.07 8.64
CA VAL A 198 17.79 -5.88 8.91
C VAL A 198 17.73 -5.02 7.64
N THR A 199 16.73 -4.12 7.55
CA THR A 199 16.48 -3.32 6.34
C THR A 199 17.69 -2.52 5.86
N GLU A 200 18.55 -2.08 6.80
CA GLU A 200 19.74 -1.26 6.51
C GLU A 200 20.96 -2.06 6.07
N ASP A 201 20.92 -3.40 6.15
CA ASP A 201 22.06 -4.24 5.77
C ASP A 201 22.41 -4.07 4.28
N LYS A 202 23.72 -3.97 4.02
CA LYS A 202 24.29 -3.85 2.66
C LYS A 202 25.11 -5.05 2.26
N ASP A 203 25.56 -5.86 3.23
CA ASP A 203 26.39 -7.05 3.05
C ASP A 203 25.65 -8.30 3.56
N PHE A 204 25.46 -9.25 2.67
CA PHE A 204 24.77 -10.52 2.89
C PHE A 204 25.71 -11.73 2.82
N SER A 205 27.03 -11.50 2.79
CA SER A 205 28.04 -12.54 2.61
C SER A 205 27.95 -13.66 3.65
N ALA A 206 27.70 -13.32 4.92
CA ALA A 206 27.55 -14.30 6.00
C ALA A 206 26.32 -15.21 5.80
N GLN A 207 25.17 -14.61 5.45
CA GLN A 207 23.94 -15.34 5.19
C GLN A 207 24.11 -16.25 3.97
N LEU A 208 24.69 -15.74 2.90
CA LEU A 208 24.93 -16.48 1.66
C LEU A 208 25.95 -17.62 1.85
N SER A 209 27.00 -17.41 2.65
CA SER A 209 27.97 -18.45 3.03
C SER A 209 27.32 -19.59 3.81
N THR A 210 26.30 -19.31 4.61
CA THR A 210 25.49 -20.30 5.31
C THR A 210 24.58 -21.08 4.38
N MET A 211 24.00 -20.42 3.37
CA MET A 211 23.05 -21.02 2.43
C MET A 211 23.72 -21.87 1.35
N LYS A 212 24.85 -21.40 0.80
CA LYS A 212 25.52 -22.00 -0.36
C LYS A 212 25.82 -23.51 -0.21
N PRO A 213 26.40 -24.00 0.92
CA PRO A 213 26.69 -25.42 1.07
C PRO A 213 25.45 -26.31 1.22
N LYS A 214 24.28 -25.74 1.43
CA LYS A 214 23.01 -26.44 1.56
C LYS A 214 22.36 -26.79 0.21
N ASN A 215 22.88 -26.25 -0.89
CA ASN A 215 22.37 -26.44 -2.24
C ASN A 215 20.84 -26.27 -2.31
N PRO A 216 20.30 -25.07 -1.97
CA PRO A 216 18.86 -24.84 -2.07
C PRO A 216 18.40 -24.82 -3.51
N ASP A 217 17.17 -25.31 -3.77
CA ASP A 217 16.53 -25.25 -5.08
C ASP A 217 15.87 -23.89 -5.32
N VAL A 218 15.58 -23.13 -4.24
CA VAL A 218 15.01 -21.78 -4.27
C VAL A 218 15.53 -20.96 -3.09
N LEU A 219 15.79 -19.69 -3.33
CA LEU A 219 16.06 -18.68 -2.30
C LEU A 219 14.79 -17.87 -2.09
N TYR A 220 14.21 -17.89 -0.89
CA TYR A 220 13.03 -17.09 -0.57
C TYR A 220 13.44 -15.88 0.26
N ALA A 221 13.18 -14.70 -0.28
CA ALA A 221 13.52 -13.41 0.33
C ALA A 221 12.27 -12.54 0.50
N PRO A 222 11.40 -12.77 1.52
CA PRO A 222 10.19 -12.00 1.76
C PRO A 222 10.54 -10.63 2.35
N ASN A 223 11.31 -9.84 1.63
CA ASN A 223 11.84 -8.57 2.07
C ASN A 223 11.42 -7.43 1.13
N TYR A 224 11.73 -6.20 1.51
CA TYR A 224 11.52 -5.03 0.66
C TYR A 224 12.55 -5.00 -0.48
N TYR A 225 12.30 -4.15 -1.50
CA TYR A 225 13.04 -4.14 -2.75
C TYR A 225 14.57 -4.02 -2.61
N SER A 226 15.07 -3.15 -1.71
CA SER A 226 16.50 -2.92 -1.57
C SER A 226 17.27 -4.14 -1.02
N PRO A 227 16.87 -4.74 0.12
CA PRO A 227 17.46 -6.01 0.58
C PRO A 227 17.36 -7.13 -0.46
N VAL A 228 16.22 -7.29 -1.16
CA VAL A 228 16.07 -8.31 -2.21
C VAL A 228 17.06 -8.11 -3.33
N ALA A 229 17.21 -6.87 -3.81
CA ALA A 229 18.14 -6.53 -4.88
C ALA A 229 19.59 -6.82 -4.51
N LEU A 230 20.05 -6.33 -3.35
CA LEU A 230 21.42 -6.50 -2.89
C LEU A 230 21.75 -7.96 -2.57
N PHE A 231 20.84 -8.66 -1.88
CA PHE A 231 20.98 -10.10 -1.61
C PHE A 231 21.10 -10.90 -2.89
N THR A 232 20.21 -10.64 -3.87
CA THR A 232 20.22 -11.35 -5.15
C THR A 232 21.53 -11.11 -5.90
N LYS A 233 21.97 -9.87 -5.98
CA LYS A 233 23.24 -9.50 -6.63
C LYS A 233 24.42 -10.27 -6.01
N GLN A 234 24.57 -10.20 -4.69
CA GLN A 234 25.65 -10.91 -3.98
C GLN A 234 25.53 -12.44 -4.08
N ALA A 235 24.31 -12.98 -4.10
CA ALA A 235 24.10 -14.41 -4.34
C ALA A 235 24.66 -14.84 -5.72
N ARG A 236 24.45 -14.06 -6.77
CA ARG A 236 24.98 -14.32 -8.12
C ARG A 236 26.50 -14.18 -8.16
N GLU A 237 27.06 -13.15 -7.55
CA GLU A 237 28.51 -12.94 -7.40
C GLU A 237 29.20 -14.12 -6.70
N LEU A 238 28.55 -14.72 -5.69
CA LEU A 238 29.01 -15.92 -4.99
C LEU A 238 28.71 -17.23 -5.74
N GLY A 239 28.10 -17.17 -6.91
CA GLY A 239 27.81 -18.34 -7.76
C GLY A 239 26.58 -19.16 -7.32
N LEU A 240 25.69 -18.65 -6.45
CA LEU A 240 24.40 -19.24 -6.19
C LEU A 240 23.45 -18.96 -7.36
N LYS A 241 23.07 -20.02 -8.08
CA LYS A 241 22.22 -19.92 -9.28
C LYS A 241 20.74 -20.24 -9.00
N ALA A 242 20.40 -20.68 -7.79
CA ALA A 242 19.02 -20.96 -7.40
C ALA A 242 18.10 -19.76 -7.68
N PRO A 243 16.88 -19.99 -8.21
CA PRO A 243 15.90 -18.92 -8.39
C PRO A 243 15.66 -18.16 -7.10
N VAL A 244 15.49 -16.83 -7.20
CA VAL A 244 15.04 -16.01 -6.09
C VAL A 244 13.56 -15.77 -6.22
N LEU A 245 12.82 -16.04 -5.15
CA LEU A 245 11.39 -15.80 -5.02
C LEU A 245 11.17 -14.83 -3.86
N SER A 246 10.28 -13.87 -4.04
CA SER A 246 9.97 -12.84 -3.05
C SER A 246 8.45 -12.63 -2.91
N GLY A 247 8.07 -11.68 -2.07
CA GLY A 247 6.71 -11.17 -1.94
C GLY A 247 6.50 -9.84 -2.67
N ASP A 248 5.34 -9.25 -2.45
CA ASP A 248 4.91 -7.96 -3.03
C ASP A 248 5.84 -6.79 -2.67
N GLY A 249 6.54 -6.87 -1.54
CA GLY A 249 7.57 -5.90 -1.16
C GLY A 249 8.77 -5.81 -2.10
N ALA A 250 8.92 -6.73 -3.06
CA ALA A 250 9.94 -6.62 -4.10
C ALA A 250 9.52 -5.73 -5.28
N GLN A 251 8.22 -5.42 -5.43
CA GLN A 251 7.66 -4.78 -6.62
C GLN A 251 7.88 -3.25 -6.65
N ALA A 252 9.13 -2.80 -6.64
CA ALA A 252 9.48 -1.41 -6.90
C ALA A 252 10.54 -1.34 -8.00
N ASP A 253 10.51 -0.31 -8.82
CA ASP A 253 11.47 -0.13 -9.93
C ASP A 253 12.91 -0.09 -9.44
N GLU A 254 13.12 0.31 -8.19
CA GLU A 254 14.39 0.31 -7.48
C GLU A 254 14.98 -1.10 -7.32
N LEU A 255 14.18 -2.17 -7.30
CA LEU A 255 14.69 -3.54 -7.34
C LEU A 255 15.61 -3.73 -8.56
N ILE A 256 15.14 -3.28 -9.72
CA ILE A 256 15.86 -3.40 -10.99
C ILE A 256 17.02 -2.39 -11.05
N GLN A 257 16.80 -1.16 -10.60
CA GLN A 257 17.83 -0.12 -10.58
C GLN A 257 19.03 -0.49 -9.70
N ILE A 258 18.78 -1.06 -8.52
CA ILE A 258 19.84 -1.48 -7.57
C ILE A 258 20.48 -2.80 -8.00
N GLY A 259 19.65 -3.77 -8.40
CA GLY A 259 20.12 -5.13 -8.70
C GLY A 259 20.69 -5.30 -10.10
N GLY A 260 20.32 -4.43 -11.04
CA GLY A 260 20.78 -4.50 -12.44
C GLY A 260 20.41 -5.83 -13.09
N LYS A 261 21.34 -6.38 -13.89
CA LYS A 261 21.16 -7.67 -14.57
C LYS A 261 21.09 -8.88 -13.62
N GLU A 262 21.58 -8.74 -12.39
CA GLU A 262 21.65 -9.86 -11.45
C GLU A 262 20.27 -10.23 -10.86
N VAL A 263 19.30 -9.31 -10.93
CA VAL A 263 17.92 -9.59 -10.51
C VAL A 263 17.05 -10.16 -11.64
N GLU A 264 17.61 -10.40 -12.82
CA GLU A 264 16.91 -11.09 -13.91
C GLU A 264 16.43 -12.47 -13.42
N GLY A 265 15.17 -12.79 -13.65
CA GLY A 265 14.55 -14.03 -13.19
C GLY A 265 14.07 -14.03 -11.74
N VAL A 266 14.23 -12.95 -10.97
CA VAL A 266 13.58 -12.81 -9.67
C VAL A 266 12.08 -12.83 -9.87
N ALA A 267 11.40 -13.80 -9.23
CA ALA A 267 9.94 -13.89 -9.26
C ALA A 267 9.35 -13.42 -7.92
N PHE A 268 8.13 -12.91 -7.94
CA PHE A 268 7.44 -12.47 -6.74
C PHE A 268 5.92 -12.45 -6.91
N THR A 269 5.22 -12.56 -5.79
CA THR A 269 3.78 -12.32 -5.73
C THR A 269 3.53 -10.81 -5.74
N GLY A 270 2.50 -10.36 -6.45
CA GLY A 270 2.20 -8.94 -6.59
C GLY A 270 0.72 -8.66 -6.64
N HIS A 271 0.37 -7.38 -6.57
CA HIS A 271 -1.02 -6.94 -6.48
C HIS A 271 -1.65 -6.56 -7.79
N PHE A 272 -0.86 -6.12 -8.76
CA PHE A 272 -1.34 -5.57 -10.02
C PHE A 272 -0.26 -5.62 -11.10
N HIS A 273 -0.71 -5.88 -12.33
CA HIS A 273 0.03 -5.64 -13.56
C HIS A 273 -0.95 -5.19 -14.64
N ALA A 274 -0.54 -4.29 -15.54
CA ALA A 274 -1.40 -3.75 -16.59
C ALA A 274 -2.04 -4.83 -17.47
N LYS A 275 -1.32 -5.94 -17.76
CA LYS A 275 -1.85 -7.08 -18.51
C LYS A 275 -2.99 -7.83 -17.79
N ALA A 276 -3.12 -7.70 -16.47
CA ALA A 276 -4.18 -8.29 -15.66
C ALA A 276 -5.36 -7.33 -15.40
N ALA A 277 -5.30 -6.11 -15.92
CA ALA A 277 -6.29 -5.07 -15.71
C ALA A 277 -7.57 -5.35 -16.53
N THR A 278 -8.62 -5.81 -15.87
CA THR A 278 -9.88 -6.21 -16.52
C THR A 278 -11.04 -5.27 -16.28
N THR A 279 -11.02 -4.49 -15.18
CA THR A 279 -12.11 -3.61 -14.79
C THR A 279 -12.16 -2.34 -15.65
N LYS A 280 -13.36 -1.71 -15.73
CA LYS A 280 -13.50 -0.42 -16.40
C LYS A 280 -12.65 0.65 -15.72
N LEU A 281 -12.66 0.69 -14.38
CA LEU A 281 -11.89 1.66 -13.61
C LEU A 281 -10.38 1.53 -13.89
N ALA A 282 -9.86 0.27 -14.00
CA ALA A 282 -8.46 0.04 -14.36
C ALA A 282 -8.13 0.62 -15.74
N LYS A 283 -8.97 0.38 -16.73
CA LYS A 283 -8.75 0.90 -18.09
C LYS A 283 -8.76 2.42 -18.14
N ASP A 284 -9.71 3.04 -17.45
CA ASP A 284 -9.83 4.50 -17.37
C ASP A 284 -8.61 5.12 -16.66
N PHE A 285 -8.16 4.51 -15.55
CA PHE A 285 -6.98 4.94 -14.81
C PHE A 285 -5.68 4.78 -15.63
N MET A 286 -5.51 3.67 -16.32
CA MET A 286 -4.35 3.46 -17.20
C MET A 286 -4.33 4.45 -18.35
N ALA A 287 -5.49 4.79 -18.93
CA ALA A 287 -5.59 5.80 -19.98
C ALA A 287 -5.18 7.20 -19.49
N LEU A 288 -5.65 7.60 -18.29
CA LEU A 288 -5.21 8.83 -17.63
C LEU A 288 -3.70 8.82 -17.39
N TRP A 289 -3.19 7.71 -16.86
CA TRP A 289 -1.78 7.55 -16.52
C TRP A 289 -0.87 7.67 -17.75
N GLN A 290 -1.22 6.93 -18.82
CA GLN A 290 -0.50 6.99 -20.08
C GLN A 290 -0.52 8.39 -20.70
N LYS A 291 -1.65 9.09 -20.61
CA LYS A 291 -1.75 10.48 -21.10
C LYS A 291 -0.82 11.42 -20.35
N LYS A 292 -0.72 11.26 -19.02
CA LYS A 292 -0.03 12.18 -18.12
C LYS A 292 1.47 11.89 -18.00
N TYR A 293 1.84 10.61 -17.85
CA TYR A 293 3.20 10.19 -17.52
C TYR A 293 3.91 9.45 -18.65
N LYS A 294 3.22 9.08 -19.73
CA LYS A 294 3.78 8.28 -20.86
C LYS A 294 4.35 6.94 -20.41
N ALA A 295 3.82 6.37 -19.33
CA ALA A 295 4.24 5.13 -18.69
C ALA A 295 3.02 4.31 -18.24
N GLU A 296 3.24 3.06 -17.85
CA GLU A 296 2.23 2.24 -17.17
C GLU A 296 2.29 2.47 -15.66
N PRO A 297 1.14 2.47 -14.96
CA PRO A 297 1.13 2.52 -13.49
C PRO A 297 1.61 1.17 -12.92
N ASN A 298 2.42 1.22 -11.87
CA ASN A 298 2.79 0.02 -11.11
C ASN A 298 1.73 -0.33 -10.04
N ALA A 299 1.99 -1.37 -9.24
CA ALA A 299 1.04 -1.83 -8.23
C ALA A 299 0.77 -0.80 -7.13
N PHE A 300 1.76 -0.03 -6.72
CA PHE A 300 1.58 0.96 -5.64
C PHE A 300 0.74 2.15 -6.11
N HIS A 301 0.91 2.58 -7.36
CA HIS A 301 0.00 3.53 -7.99
C HIS A 301 -1.45 3.02 -7.98
N ALA A 302 -1.64 1.77 -8.42
CA ALA A 302 -2.96 1.15 -8.49
C ALA A 302 -3.61 1.02 -7.10
N LEU A 303 -2.86 0.54 -6.09
CA LEU A 303 -3.41 0.33 -4.76
C LEU A 303 -3.65 1.62 -3.97
N GLY A 304 -2.80 2.63 -4.15
CA GLY A 304 -3.06 3.97 -3.62
C GLY A 304 -4.36 4.54 -4.15
N ALA A 305 -4.56 4.42 -5.47
CA ALA A 305 -5.81 4.84 -6.12
C ALA A 305 -7.02 3.98 -5.68
N ASP A 306 -6.85 2.67 -5.53
CA ASP A 306 -7.92 1.77 -5.05
C ASP A 306 -8.37 2.14 -3.63
N ALA A 307 -7.44 2.43 -2.72
CA ALA A 307 -7.76 2.88 -1.37
C ALA A 307 -8.59 4.18 -1.39
N TYR A 308 -8.24 5.11 -2.27
CA TYR A 308 -9.01 6.34 -2.46
C TYR A 308 -10.42 6.06 -3.00
N PHE A 309 -10.55 5.28 -4.07
CA PHE A 309 -11.84 4.99 -4.68
C PHE A 309 -12.77 4.19 -3.76
N VAL A 310 -12.25 3.18 -3.07
CA VAL A 310 -13.01 2.38 -2.09
C VAL A 310 -13.50 3.26 -0.94
N LEU A 311 -12.66 4.17 -0.45
CA LEU A 311 -13.05 5.10 0.61
C LEU A 311 -14.15 6.06 0.14
N LEU A 312 -14.03 6.63 -1.06
CA LEU A 312 -15.06 7.53 -1.60
C LEU A 312 -16.37 6.79 -1.89
N ASP A 313 -16.30 5.55 -2.35
CA ASP A 313 -17.48 4.69 -2.51
C ASP A 313 -18.18 4.46 -1.16
N ALA A 314 -17.41 4.11 -0.13
CA ALA A 314 -17.95 3.91 1.21
C ALA A 314 -18.60 5.18 1.78
N ILE A 315 -17.98 6.37 1.62
CA ILE A 315 -18.56 7.65 2.02
C ILE A 315 -19.87 7.91 1.26
N THR A 316 -19.90 7.59 -0.04
CA THR A 316 -21.10 7.77 -0.87
C THR A 316 -22.24 6.85 -0.42
N ARG A 317 -21.98 5.54 -0.21
CA ARG A 317 -22.98 4.57 0.28
C ARG A 317 -23.46 4.90 1.69
N ALA A 318 -22.58 5.37 2.55
CA ALA A 318 -22.92 5.84 3.89
C ALA A 318 -23.77 7.12 3.88
N ASN A 319 -23.71 7.89 2.81
CA ASN A 319 -24.25 9.25 2.70
C ASN A 319 -23.91 10.10 3.96
N SER A 320 -22.68 9.96 4.45
CA SER A 320 -22.24 10.53 5.74
C SER A 320 -20.72 10.64 5.81
N THR A 321 -20.25 11.62 6.57
CA THR A 321 -18.84 11.79 6.94
C THR A 321 -18.51 11.28 8.35
N ARG A 322 -19.48 10.68 9.06
CA ARG A 322 -19.24 10.10 10.37
C ARG A 322 -18.45 8.80 10.25
N GLY A 323 -17.39 8.66 11.05
CA GLY A 323 -16.49 7.51 11.01
C GLY A 323 -17.22 6.15 11.17
N GLU A 324 -18.23 6.06 12.05
CA GLU A 324 -19.02 4.83 12.24
C GLU A 324 -19.80 4.44 10.97
N ALA A 325 -20.38 5.41 10.27
CA ALA A 325 -21.14 5.17 9.05
C ALA A 325 -20.21 4.74 7.89
N ILE A 326 -19.07 5.43 7.75
CA ILE A 326 -18.04 5.06 6.75
C ILE A 326 -17.49 3.65 7.04
N ARG A 327 -17.18 3.35 8.30
CA ARG A 327 -16.74 2.02 8.75
C ARG A 327 -17.74 0.93 8.36
N ALA A 328 -19.02 1.13 8.63
CA ALA A 328 -20.06 0.17 8.29
C ALA A 328 -20.16 -0.05 6.77
N ALA A 329 -20.03 1.01 5.98
CA ALA A 329 -20.03 0.93 4.53
C ALA A 329 -18.77 0.20 4.00
N LEU A 330 -17.58 0.44 4.57
CA LEU A 330 -16.35 -0.27 4.21
C LEU A 330 -16.48 -1.77 4.46
N ALA A 331 -17.00 -2.18 5.62
CA ALA A 331 -17.17 -3.59 6.01
C ALA A 331 -18.18 -4.36 5.14
N THR A 332 -18.98 -3.67 4.34
CA THR A 332 -19.97 -4.27 3.43
C THR A 332 -19.61 -4.07 1.94
N THR A 333 -18.37 -3.71 1.64
CA THR A 333 -17.90 -3.56 0.27
C THR A 333 -17.86 -4.91 -0.43
N LYS A 334 -18.66 -5.07 -1.51
CA LYS A 334 -18.75 -6.31 -2.28
C LYS A 334 -18.55 -6.05 -3.76
N ASN A 335 -17.72 -6.88 -4.41
CA ASN A 335 -17.47 -6.89 -5.85
C ASN A 335 -17.11 -5.49 -6.40
N PHE A 336 -16.40 -4.69 -5.62
CA PHE A 336 -15.96 -3.38 -6.06
C PHE A 336 -14.99 -3.52 -7.24
N GLU A 337 -15.26 -2.85 -8.35
CA GLU A 337 -14.40 -2.84 -9.53
C GLU A 337 -13.21 -1.89 -9.32
N ALA A 338 -12.19 -2.37 -8.60
CA ALA A 338 -10.97 -1.64 -8.35
C ALA A 338 -10.01 -1.69 -9.55
N ILE A 339 -8.95 -0.89 -9.53
CA ILE A 339 -7.89 -0.90 -10.55
C ILE A 339 -7.13 -2.22 -10.50
N SER A 340 -6.82 -2.68 -9.30
CA SER A 340 -6.09 -3.94 -9.09
C SER A 340 -6.97 -5.21 -9.20
N GLY A 341 -8.17 -5.10 -9.75
CA GLY A 341 -9.13 -6.18 -9.92
C GLY A 341 -10.37 -6.03 -9.05
N ARG A 342 -11.33 -6.95 -9.17
CA ARG A 342 -12.52 -6.95 -8.31
C ARG A 342 -12.12 -7.34 -6.89
N LEU A 343 -12.56 -6.58 -5.90
CA LEU A 343 -12.32 -6.85 -4.50
C LEU A 343 -13.61 -6.79 -3.67
N SER A 344 -13.61 -7.55 -2.59
CA SER A 344 -14.63 -7.46 -1.54
C SER A 344 -13.92 -7.33 -0.20
N ILE A 345 -14.46 -6.53 0.72
CA ILE A 345 -13.91 -6.34 2.07
C ILE A 345 -14.91 -6.92 3.07
N GLY A 346 -14.41 -7.78 3.96
CA GLY A 346 -15.19 -8.37 5.03
C GLY A 346 -15.24 -7.53 6.30
N GLU A 347 -16.02 -7.98 7.28
CA GLU A 347 -16.11 -7.34 8.61
C GLU A 347 -14.77 -7.37 9.37
N ASP A 348 -13.89 -8.30 9.01
CA ASP A 348 -12.51 -8.41 9.51
C ASP A 348 -11.55 -7.38 8.92
N GLY A 349 -12.05 -6.50 8.03
CA GLY A 349 -11.28 -5.47 7.36
C GLY A 349 -10.37 -5.97 6.24
N ASN A 350 -10.38 -7.26 5.92
CA ASN A 350 -9.53 -7.84 4.89
C ASN A 350 -10.20 -7.83 3.52
N ALA A 351 -9.40 -7.53 2.48
CA ALA A 351 -9.84 -7.67 1.11
C ALA A 351 -9.58 -9.07 0.56
N VAL A 352 -10.57 -9.58 -0.17
CA VAL A 352 -10.44 -10.76 -1.02
C VAL A 352 -10.37 -10.26 -2.45
N LYS A 353 -9.29 -10.57 -3.15
CA LYS A 353 -9.00 -10.10 -4.52
C LYS A 353 -8.00 -11.03 -5.22
N PRO A 354 -7.91 -10.97 -6.56
CA PRO A 354 -6.88 -11.69 -7.31
C PRO A 354 -5.46 -11.25 -6.93
N MET A 355 -4.51 -12.19 -7.06
CA MET A 355 -3.07 -11.98 -6.92
C MET A 355 -2.39 -12.24 -8.26
N VAL A 356 -1.33 -11.54 -8.59
CA VAL A 356 -0.49 -11.81 -9.76
C VAL A 356 0.85 -12.41 -9.33
N ILE A 357 1.41 -13.30 -10.16
CA ILE A 357 2.81 -13.69 -10.05
C ILE A 357 3.56 -13.00 -11.18
N MET A 358 4.67 -12.41 -10.83
CA MET A 358 5.50 -11.60 -11.72
C MET A 358 6.95 -12.07 -11.69
N VAL A 359 7.70 -11.65 -12.71
CA VAL A 359 9.12 -11.93 -12.84
C VAL A 359 9.85 -10.73 -13.42
N VAL A 360 11.09 -10.50 -12.99
CA VAL A 360 11.98 -9.58 -13.70
C VAL A 360 12.45 -10.24 -15.00
N LYS A 361 12.15 -9.62 -16.12
CA LYS A 361 12.50 -10.09 -17.45
C LYS A 361 12.88 -8.95 -18.38
N ASN A 362 14.07 -9.04 -18.96
CA ASN A 362 14.64 -7.97 -19.82
C ASN A 362 14.65 -6.60 -19.13
N GLY A 363 15.01 -6.57 -17.84
CA GLY A 363 15.08 -5.36 -17.04
C GLY A 363 13.72 -4.69 -16.79
N LYS A 364 12.63 -5.45 -16.81
CA LYS A 364 11.25 -4.98 -16.52
C LYS A 364 10.49 -6.03 -15.73
N PHE A 365 9.45 -5.60 -15.04
CA PHE A 365 8.49 -6.53 -14.46
C PHE A 365 7.58 -7.09 -15.54
N ASP A 366 7.54 -8.41 -15.69
CA ASP A 366 6.67 -9.11 -16.63
C ASP A 366 5.66 -9.98 -15.86
N TYR A 367 4.47 -10.06 -16.43
CA TYR A 367 3.35 -10.82 -15.89
C TYR A 367 3.47 -12.30 -16.25
N LEU A 368 3.38 -13.18 -15.26
CA LEU A 368 3.34 -14.63 -15.48
C LEU A 368 1.93 -15.18 -15.45
N THR A 369 1.19 -14.93 -14.36
CA THR A 369 -0.15 -15.47 -14.19
C THR A 369 -0.95 -14.70 -13.13
N THR A 370 -2.27 -14.88 -13.15
CA THR A 370 -3.18 -14.46 -12.08
C THR A 370 -3.64 -15.68 -11.28
N VAL A 371 -3.62 -15.56 -9.97
CA VAL A 371 -4.19 -16.52 -9.03
C VAL A 371 -5.43 -15.89 -8.41
N ASN A 372 -6.58 -16.52 -8.62
CA ASN A 372 -7.84 -16.09 -8.00
C ASN A 372 -7.94 -16.67 -6.59
N PRO A 373 -8.61 -15.93 -5.64
CA PRO A 373 -8.83 -16.38 -4.27
C PRO A 373 -9.70 -17.62 -4.17
#